data_4860f94a48be5d364b9b4430466ee479
#
_entry.id   4860f94a48be5d364b9b4430466ee479
#
_cell.length_a   1.000
_cell.length_b   1.000
_cell.length_c   1.000
_cell.angle_alpha   90.00
_cell.angle_beta   90.00
_cell.angle_gamma   90.00
#
_symmetry.space_group_name_H-M   'P 1'
#
loop_
_entity.id
_entity.type
_entity.pdbx_description
1 polymer ?
#
loop_
_entity_poly.entity_id
_entity_poly.type
_entity_poly.pdbx_seq_one_letter_code
_entity_poly.pdbx_strand_id
1 'polypeptide(L)'
;MKKIMFLAAAFLSTIGCLSAQNSGFHSFNVTTIDGNNFSLSALKGKKVLVVNVASKCGLTPQYKQLQELYDKYKDQNFVIIGFPANNFGAQEPGTNEEIQVFCSTNYGVTFPMMAKISVKGDDIAPLYKWLTEKALNGKQDAEVQWNFQKFLIDEKGDWVDFVAPGESPFSEKIVSWIEGK
;
A
#
# COMPACT_ATOMS: atom_id res chain seq x y z
N MET A 1 49.22 -44.24 39.69
CA MET A 1 49.13 -42.84 39.20
C MET A 1 48.06 -42.82 38.09
N LYS A 2 46.84 -42.43 38.39
CA LYS A 2 45.70 -42.34 37.41
C LYS A 2 45.71 -41.00 36.76
N LYS A 3 45.90 -40.96 35.42
CA LYS A 3 45.73 -39.70 34.62
C LYS A 3 44.29 -39.49 34.35
N ILE A 4 43.76 -38.35 34.85
CA ILE A 4 42.41 -37.86 34.56
C ILE A 4 42.51 -37.03 33.29
N MET A 5 41.81 -37.45 32.24
CA MET A 5 41.72 -36.75 30.94
C MET A 5 40.46 -35.89 30.96
N PHE A 6 40.64 -34.56 31.01
CA PHE A 6 39.54 -33.62 30.86
C PHE A 6 39.15 -33.49 29.39
N LEU A 7 37.92 -33.89 29.05
CA LEU A 7 37.29 -33.63 27.75
C LEU A 7 36.64 -32.24 27.81
N ALA A 8 37.21 -31.30 27.10
CA ALA A 8 36.56 -29.97 26.89
C ALA A 8 35.52 -30.09 25.79
N ALA A 9 34.24 -30.03 26.16
CA ALA A 9 33.13 -29.94 25.21
C ALA A 9 33.01 -28.49 24.72
N ALA A 10 33.37 -28.25 23.47
CA ALA A 10 33.15 -26.95 22.82
C ALA A 10 31.67 -26.82 22.40
N PHE A 11 30.96 -25.99 23.11
CA PHE A 11 29.60 -25.57 22.71
C PHE A 11 29.71 -24.59 21.52
N LEU A 12 29.43 -25.07 20.30
CA LEU A 12 29.22 -24.21 19.14
C LEU A 12 27.80 -23.62 19.26
N SER A 13 27.72 -22.38 19.73
CA SER A 13 26.46 -21.60 19.63
C SER A 13 26.28 -21.14 18.18
N THR A 14 25.38 -21.81 17.45
CA THR A 14 24.90 -21.33 16.15
C THR A 14 24.03 -20.11 16.40
N ILE A 15 24.59 -18.94 16.16
CA ILE A 15 23.80 -17.69 16.06
C ILE A 15 22.97 -17.82 14.77
N GLY A 16 21.73 -18.26 14.93
CA GLY A 16 20.73 -18.19 13.86
C GLY A 16 20.52 -16.73 13.51
N CYS A 17 21.04 -16.26 12.37
CA CYS A 17 20.56 -15.03 11.76
C CYS A 17 19.06 -15.19 11.50
N LEU A 18 18.21 -14.60 12.37
CA LEU A 18 16.85 -14.28 11.99
C LEU A 18 16.96 -13.26 10.86
N SER A 19 16.91 -13.72 9.61
CA SER A 19 16.59 -12.85 8.52
C SER A 19 15.18 -12.33 8.81
N ALA A 20 15.04 -11.02 9.08
CA ALA A 20 13.75 -10.36 9.04
C ALA A 20 13.14 -10.70 7.68
N GLN A 21 12.13 -11.57 7.66
CA GLN A 21 11.37 -11.82 6.45
C GLN A 21 10.79 -10.48 6.05
N ASN A 22 11.33 -9.92 4.97
CA ASN A 22 10.79 -8.73 4.35
C ASN A 22 9.37 -9.11 3.89
N SER A 23 8.38 -8.83 4.74
CA SER A 23 6.99 -9.16 4.46
C SER A 23 6.56 -8.27 3.31
N GLY A 24 6.45 -8.82 2.09
CA GLY A 24 6.02 -8.10 0.90
C GLY A 24 4.55 -7.66 1.03
N PHE A 25 4.09 -6.83 0.11
CA PHE A 25 2.73 -6.28 0.05
C PHE A 25 1.61 -7.30 0.34
N HIS A 26 1.74 -8.51 -0.18
CA HIS A 26 0.75 -9.57 -0.04
C HIS A 26 0.61 -10.17 1.36
N SER A 27 1.48 -9.80 2.31
CA SER A 27 1.40 -10.28 3.70
C SER A 27 0.46 -9.45 4.57
N PHE A 28 0.03 -8.28 4.10
CA PHE A 28 -0.83 -7.40 4.87
C PHE A 28 -2.31 -7.81 4.79
N ASN A 29 -3.01 -7.58 5.89
CA ASN A 29 -4.46 -7.58 5.96
C ASN A 29 -4.93 -6.17 6.24
N VAL A 30 -5.99 -5.75 5.57
CA VAL A 30 -6.59 -4.43 5.71
C VAL A 30 -8.09 -4.57 5.92
N THR A 31 -8.76 -3.51 6.33
CA THR A 31 -10.21 -3.48 6.46
C THR A 31 -10.79 -2.75 5.25
N THR A 32 -11.82 -3.31 4.63
CA THR A 32 -12.56 -2.64 3.56
C THR A 32 -13.42 -1.51 4.13
N ILE A 33 -13.90 -0.61 3.28
CA ILE A 33 -14.69 0.56 3.74
C ILE A 33 -16.00 0.16 4.41
N ASP A 34 -16.54 -1.03 4.09
CA ASP A 34 -17.72 -1.64 4.70
C ASP A 34 -17.41 -2.52 5.92
N GLY A 35 -16.16 -2.47 6.43
CA GLY A 35 -15.75 -3.09 7.69
C GLY A 35 -15.30 -4.55 7.62
N ASN A 36 -15.20 -5.15 6.42
CA ASN A 36 -14.77 -6.54 6.27
C ASN A 36 -13.23 -6.65 6.26
N ASN A 37 -12.72 -7.79 6.74
CA ASN A 37 -11.29 -8.10 6.62
C ASN A 37 -10.94 -8.47 5.17
N PHE A 38 -9.88 -7.87 4.63
CA PHE A 38 -9.41 -8.11 3.28
C PHE A 38 -7.90 -8.43 3.28
N SER A 39 -7.55 -9.65 2.88
CA SER A 39 -6.15 -10.04 2.72
C SER A 39 -5.60 -9.55 1.39
N LEU A 40 -4.51 -8.79 1.39
CA LEU A 40 -3.85 -8.34 0.15
C LEU A 40 -3.25 -9.52 -0.64
N SER A 41 -3.18 -10.73 -0.05
CA SER A 41 -2.81 -11.95 -0.78
C SER A 41 -3.81 -12.31 -1.89
N ALA A 42 -5.06 -11.84 -1.81
CA ALA A 42 -6.06 -11.99 -2.86
C ALA A 42 -5.72 -11.21 -4.15
N LEU A 43 -4.75 -10.29 -4.07
CA LEU A 43 -4.29 -9.48 -5.20
C LEU A 43 -3.04 -10.04 -5.88
N LYS A 44 -2.56 -11.23 -5.49
CA LYS A 44 -1.44 -11.89 -6.17
C LYS A 44 -1.70 -12.04 -7.67
N GLY A 45 -0.67 -11.75 -8.48
CA GLY A 45 -0.77 -11.80 -9.93
C GLY A 45 -1.39 -10.54 -10.56
N LYS A 46 -1.69 -9.52 -9.76
CA LYS A 46 -2.18 -8.23 -10.25
C LYS A 46 -1.20 -7.11 -9.96
N LYS A 47 -1.08 -6.17 -10.88
CA LYS A 47 -0.49 -4.85 -10.62
C LYS A 47 -1.45 -4.05 -9.75
N VAL A 48 -0.96 -3.50 -8.65
CA VAL A 48 -1.80 -2.78 -7.68
C VAL A 48 -1.38 -1.32 -7.59
N LEU A 49 -2.30 -0.40 -7.87
CA LEU A 49 -2.13 1.02 -7.62
C LEU A 49 -2.74 1.35 -6.26
N VAL A 50 -1.90 1.63 -5.27
CA VAL A 50 -2.32 2.03 -3.92
C VAL A 50 -2.38 3.55 -3.86
N VAL A 51 -3.51 4.13 -3.44
CA VAL A 51 -3.73 5.58 -3.41
C VAL A 51 -4.33 6.01 -2.08
N ASN A 52 -3.72 7.00 -1.41
CA ASN A 52 -4.37 7.66 -0.28
C ASN A 52 -5.28 8.80 -0.78
N VAL A 53 -6.52 8.81 -0.36
CA VAL A 53 -7.57 9.66 -0.93
C VAL A 53 -8.25 10.53 0.12
N ALA A 54 -8.93 11.60 -0.32
CA ALA A 54 -9.70 12.47 0.54
C ALA A 54 -10.86 13.14 -0.22
N SER A 55 -11.99 13.40 0.49
CA SER A 55 -13.22 13.93 -0.08
C SER A 55 -13.22 15.47 -0.20
N LYS A 56 -12.40 16.20 0.58
CA LYS A 56 -12.40 17.67 0.65
C LYS A 56 -11.05 18.29 0.24
N CYS A 57 -10.38 17.68 -0.73
CA CYS A 57 -9.08 18.11 -1.24
C CYS A 57 -9.23 18.78 -2.61
N GLY A 58 -8.36 19.74 -2.94
CA GLY A 58 -8.29 20.28 -4.31
C GLY A 58 -7.98 19.22 -5.38
N LEU A 59 -7.40 18.08 -4.97
CA LEU A 59 -7.11 16.94 -5.85
C LEU A 59 -8.24 15.89 -5.91
N THR A 60 -9.34 16.07 -5.17
CA THR A 60 -10.49 15.13 -5.16
C THR A 60 -11.04 14.83 -6.58
N PRO A 61 -11.02 15.75 -7.57
CA PRO A 61 -11.41 15.41 -8.94
C PRO A 61 -10.61 14.28 -9.59
N GLN A 62 -9.45 13.88 -9.04
CA GLN A 62 -8.70 12.72 -9.52
C GLN A 62 -9.46 11.39 -9.34
N TYR A 63 -10.48 11.32 -8.47
CA TYR A 63 -11.34 10.13 -8.40
C TYR A 63 -11.94 9.76 -9.75
N LYS A 64 -12.34 10.76 -10.55
CA LYS A 64 -12.86 10.51 -11.91
C LYS A 64 -11.82 9.83 -12.78
N GLN A 65 -10.60 10.36 -12.81
CA GLN A 65 -9.51 9.77 -13.60
C GLN A 65 -9.08 8.38 -13.07
N LEU A 66 -9.10 8.16 -11.74
CA LEU A 66 -8.84 6.85 -11.15
C LEU A 66 -9.90 5.84 -11.58
N GLN A 67 -11.18 6.23 -11.58
CA GLN A 67 -12.25 5.35 -12.04
C GLN A 67 -12.14 5.04 -13.54
N GLU A 68 -11.87 6.03 -14.38
CA GLU A 68 -11.63 5.83 -15.81
C GLU A 68 -10.44 4.91 -16.07
N LEU A 69 -9.34 5.06 -15.31
CA LEU A 69 -8.18 4.19 -15.39
C LEU A 69 -8.53 2.75 -14.97
N TYR A 70 -9.27 2.62 -13.87
CA TYR A 70 -9.73 1.30 -13.39
C TYR A 70 -10.60 0.61 -14.42
N ASP A 71 -11.60 1.30 -14.98
CA ASP A 71 -12.49 0.73 -15.99
C ASP A 71 -11.74 0.28 -17.26
N LYS A 72 -10.70 1.02 -17.63
CA LYS A 72 -9.87 0.68 -18.80
C LYS A 72 -9.02 -0.56 -18.61
N TYR A 73 -8.49 -0.79 -17.39
CA TYR A 73 -7.47 -1.81 -17.16
C TYR A 73 -7.84 -2.93 -16.19
N LYS A 74 -8.99 -2.88 -15.50
CA LYS A 74 -9.39 -3.88 -14.47
C LYS A 74 -9.39 -5.33 -14.96
N ASP A 75 -9.62 -5.55 -16.25
CA ASP A 75 -9.64 -6.88 -16.89
C ASP A 75 -8.25 -7.33 -17.37
N GLN A 76 -7.20 -6.52 -17.13
CA GLN A 76 -5.81 -6.77 -17.53
C GLN A 76 -4.90 -7.01 -16.32
N ASN A 77 -5.36 -7.75 -15.32
CA ASN A 77 -4.62 -8.01 -14.07
C ASN A 77 -4.16 -6.72 -13.36
N PHE A 78 -4.97 -5.70 -13.39
CA PHE A 78 -4.75 -4.43 -12.71
C PHE A 78 -5.85 -4.15 -11.71
N VAL A 79 -5.50 -3.52 -10.58
CA VAL A 79 -6.46 -3.07 -9.57
C VAL A 79 -6.00 -1.78 -8.91
N ILE A 80 -6.94 -0.92 -8.57
CA ILE A 80 -6.73 0.25 -7.71
C ILE A 80 -7.30 -0.09 -6.33
N ILE A 81 -6.57 0.28 -5.26
CA ILE A 81 -7.10 0.27 -3.89
C ILE A 81 -6.95 1.65 -3.28
N GLY A 82 -8.07 2.23 -2.83
CA GLY A 82 -8.12 3.57 -2.25
C GLY A 82 -8.17 3.50 -0.72
N PHE A 83 -7.31 4.27 -0.06
CA PHE A 83 -7.27 4.42 1.39
C PHE A 83 -7.64 5.85 1.79
N PRO A 84 -8.84 6.10 2.31
CA PRO A 84 -9.18 7.40 2.89
C PRO A 84 -8.22 7.76 4.02
N ALA A 85 -7.73 9.01 4.06
CA ALA A 85 -6.78 9.48 5.05
C ALA A 85 -7.03 10.92 5.46
N ASN A 86 -7.08 11.19 6.76
CA ASN A 86 -7.34 12.54 7.30
C ASN A 86 -6.08 13.29 7.74
N ASN A 87 -4.89 12.79 7.37
CA ASN A 87 -3.60 13.34 7.79
C ASN A 87 -3.29 14.72 7.20
N PHE A 88 -3.90 15.08 6.08
CA PHE A 88 -3.57 16.31 5.35
C PHE A 88 -4.72 17.31 5.43
N GLY A 89 -4.54 18.35 6.26
CA GLY A 89 -5.50 19.45 6.40
C GLY A 89 -6.89 19.03 6.87
N ALA A 90 -7.03 17.88 7.53
CA ALA A 90 -8.31 17.30 7.95
C ALA A 90 -9.33 17.21 6.78
N GLN A 91 -8.84 16.85 5.60
CA GLN A 91 -9.64 16.84 4.37
C GLN A 91 -10.43 15.53 4.14
N GLU A 92 -10.40 14.59 5.10
CA GLU A 92 -11.25 13.38 5.10
C GLU A 92 -11.96 13.20 6.45
N PRO A 93 -12.85 14.14 6.85
CA PRO A 93 -13.47 14.12 8.18
C PRO A 93 -14.59 13.09 8.31
N GLY A 94 -15.17 12.60 7.20
CA GLY A 94 -16.33 11.70 7.18
C GLY A 94 -16.07 10.35 7.83
N THR A 95 -17.16 9.62 8.15
CA THR A 95 -17.10 8.19 8.50
C THR A 95 -16.83 7.36 7.25
N ASN A 96 -16.54 6.07 7.41
CA ASN A 96 -16.37 5.16 6.26
C ASN A 96 -17.62 5.12 5.37
N GLU A 97 -18.80 5.09 5.98
CA GLU A 97 -20.09 5.07 5.29
C GLU A 97 -20.31 6.36 4.49
N GLU A 98 -20.03 7.51 5.09
CA GLU A 98 -20.14 8.82 4.42
C GLU A 98 -19.17 8.94 3.23
N ILE A 99 -17.94 8.44 3.39
CA ILE A 99 -16.93 8.41 2.34
C ILE A 99 -17.36 7.49 1.21
N GLN A 100 -17.86 6.29 1.50
CA GLN A 100 -18.35 5.34 0.52
C GLN A 100 -19.48 5.94 -0.34
N VAL A 101 -20.46 6.58 0.33
CA VAL A 101 -21.56 7.27 -0.36
C VAL A 101 -21.03 8.41 -1.21
N PHE A 102 -20.11 9.22 -0.68
CA PHE A 102 -19.51 10.33 -1.42
C PHE A 102 -18.81 9.84 -2.70
N CYS A 103 -17.96 8.81 -2.61
CA CYS A 103 -17.19 8.29 -3.72
C CYS A 103 -18.10 7.68 -4.80
N SER A 104 -19.10 6.88 -4.40
CA SER A 104 -20.02 6.23 -5.34
C SER A 104 -20.94 7.23 -6.02
N THR A 105 -21.52 8.18 -5.27
CA THR A 105 -22.51 9.13 -5.79
C THR A 105 -21.88 10.19 -6.68
N ASN A 106 -20.71 10.75 -6.28
CA ASN A 106 -20.13 11.89 -7.01
C ASN A 106 -19.18 11.48 -8.12
N TYR A 107 -18.55 10.30 -8.01
CA TYR A 107 -17.50 9.87 -8.94
C TYR A 107 -17.72 8.47 -9.53
N GLY A 108 -18.79 7.77 -9.12
CA GLY A 108 -19.08 6.43 -9.60
C GLY A 108 -17.98 5.42 -9.26
N VAL A 109 -17.26 5.61 -8.14
CA VAL A 109 -16.13 4.75 -7.76
C VAL A 109 -16.60 3.31 -7.56
N THR A 110 -15.95 2.39 -8.29
CA THR A 110 -16.18 0.93 -8.21
C THR A 110 -14.91 0.16 -7.89
N PHE A 111 -13.74 0.78 -7.91
CA PHE A 111 -12.53 0.13 -7.41
C PHE A 111 -12.58 -0.02 -5.88
N PRO A 112 -11.90 -1.05 -5.33
CA PRO A 112 -11.89 -1.33 -3.89
C PRO A 112 -11.48 -0.13 -3.04
N MET A 113 -12.37 0.27 -2.13
CA MET A 113 -12.10 1.27 -1.10
C MET A 113 -11.89 0.58 0.24
N MET A 114 -10.86 1.01 0.97
CA MET A 114 -10.53 0.52 2.30
C MET A 114 -11.04 1.48 3.38
N ALA A 115 -11.11 1.00 4.60
CA ALA A 115 -11.43 1.84 5.76
C ALA A 115 -10.41 2.97 5.91
N LYS A 116 -10.84 4.09 6.47
CA LYS A 116 -9.98 5.23 6.76
C LYS A 116 -8.86 4.84 7.72
N ILE A 117 -7.62 5.20 7.34
CA ILE A 117 -6.41 4.92 8.12
C ILE A 117 -5.52 6.14 8.22
N SER A 118 -4.51 6.09 9.11
CA SER A 118 -3.41 7.05 9.10
C SER A 118 -2.32 6.61 8.12
N VAL A 119 -1.86 7.55 7.28
CA VAL A 119 -0.81 7.33 6.27
C VAL A 119 0.48 8.07 6.59
N LYS A 120 0.54 8.78 7.72
CA LYS A 120 1.69 9.57 8.16
C LYS A 120 1.60 9.83 9.66
N GLY A 121 2.76 10.01 10.32
CA GLY A 121 2.83 10.31 11.76
C GLY A 121 3.03 9.06 12.62
N ASP A 122 2.92 9.22 13.94
CA ASP A 122 3.24 8.16 14.91
C ASP A 122 2.27 6.98 14.86
N ASP A 123 1.05 7.22 14.36
CA ASP A 123 -0.02 6.24 14.22
C ASP A 123 -0.15 5.68 12.80
N ILE A 124 0.87 5.87 11.97
CA ILE A 124 0.90 5.38 10.59
C ILE A 124 0.56 3.88 10.50
N ALA A 125 -0.38 3.53 9.63
CA ALA A 125 -0.79 2.14 9.43
C ALA A 125 0.38 1.27 8.92
N PRO A 126 0.50 -0.01 9.36
CA PRO A 126 1.62 -0.88 9.00
C PRO A 126 1.88 -0.99 7.50
N LEU A 127 0.84 -1.05 6.67
CA LEU A 127 0.96 -1.06 5.21
C LEU A 127 1.63 0.23 4.71
N TYR A 128 1.19 1.40 5.19
CA TYR A 128 1.77 2.68 4.75
C TYR A 128 3.18 2.86 5.28
N LYS A 129 3.50 2.36 6.47
CA LYS A 129 4.87 2.30 6.94
C LYS A 129 5.76 1.50 5.99
N TRP A 130 5.29 0.32 5.54
CA TRP A 130 6.00 -0.47 4.54
C TRP A 130 6.14 0.26 3.19
N LEU A 131 5.08 0.94 2.73
CA LEU A 131 5.11 1.69 1.47
C LEU A 131 6.11 2.85 1.48
N THR A 132 6.38 3.44 2.65
CA THR A 132 7.14 4.70 2.78
C THR A 132 8.56 4.51 3.28
N GLU A 133 8.91 3.38 3.89
CA GLU A 133 10.23 3.16 4.49
C GLU A 133 11.05 2.13 3.69
N LYS A 134 12.19 2.56 3.14
CA LYS A 134 13.14 1.70 2.42
C LYS A 134 13.58 0.49 3.25
N ALA A 135 13.75 0.66 4.57
CA ALA A 135 14.14 -0.42 5.48
C ALA A 135 13.14 -1.58 5.49
N LEU A 136 11.86 -1.32 5.14
CA LEU A 136 10.79 -2.30 5.11
C LEU A 136 10.47 -2.78 3.69
N ASN A 137 10.42 -1.88 2.70
CA ASN A 137 10.10 -2.23 1.31
C ASN A 137 11.31 -2.70 0.49
N GLY A 138 12.54 -2.44 0.99
CA GLY A 138 13.79 -2.84 0.34
C GLY A 138 14.17 -2.01 -0.90
N LYS A 139 13.41 -0.95 -1.22
CA LYS A 139 13.59 -0.18 -2.46
C LYS A 139 13.92 1.28 -2.21
N GLN A 140 12.98 2.04 -1.63
CA GLN A 140 13.09 3.49 -1.52
C GLN A 140 12.29 4.04 -0.35
N ASP A 141 12.77 5.14 0.23
CA ASP A 141 11.98 6.00 1.12
C ASP A 141 11.06 6.88 0.27
N ALA A 142 9.77 6.90 0.59
CA ALA A 142 8.74 7.57 -0.19
C ALA A 142 7.63 8.12 0.73
N GLU A 143 7.99 9.05 1.60
CA GLU A 143 7.04 9.68 2.52
C GLU A 143 5.81 10.22 1.78
N VAL A 144 4.61 10.01 2.34
CA VAL A 144 3.39 10.57 1.77
C VAL A 144 3.39 12.09 1.94
N GLN A 145 3.42 12.81 0.82
CA GLN A 145 3.52 14.27 0.80
C GLN A 145 2.16 14.95 0.90
N TRP A 146 1.11 14.36 0.30
CA TRP A 146 -0.25 14.90 0.28
C TRP A 146 -1.26 13.82 -0.09
N ASN A 147 -2.56 14.14 -0.06
CA ASN A 147 -3.61 13.30 -0.60
C ASN A 147 -3.39 13.00 -2.09
N PHE A 148 -3.79 11.82 -2.53
CA PHE A 148 -3.66 11.31 -3.89
C PHE A 148 -2.22 10.98 -4.32
N GLN A 149 -1.30 10.69 -3.40
CA GLN A 149 -0.06 10.02 -3.74
C GLN A 149 -0.34 8.56 -4.12
N LYS A 150 0.35 8.06 -5.13
CA LYS A 150 0.13 6.72 -5.67
C LYS A 150 1.39 5.90 -5.47
N PHE A 151 1.24 4.62 -5.12
CA PHE A 151 2.32 3.64 -5.07
C PHE A 151 2.02 2.50 -6.04
N LEU A 152 3.04 2.06 -6.75
CA LEU A 152 2.97 1.03 -7.77
C LEU A 152 3.54 -0.27 -7.20
N ILE A 153 2.74 -1.32 -7.19
CA ILE A 153 3.10 -2.65 -6.69
C ILE A 153 2.93 -3.65 -7.81
N ASP A 154 3.96 -4.44 -8.09
CA ASP A 154 3.92 -5.43 -9.16
C ASP A 154 3.11 -6.69 -8.81
N GLU A 155 3.00 -7.60 -9.75
CA GLU A 155 2.23 -8.85 -9.64
C GLU A 155 2.76 -9.79 -8.55
N LYS A 156 4.03 -9.62 -8.15
CA LYS A 156 4.68 -10.41 -7.07
C LYS A 156 4.46 -9.78 -5.70
N GLY A 157 3.97 -8.54 -5.66
CA GLY A 157 3.81 -7.75 -4.44
C GLY A 157 5.08 -6.98 -4.07
N ASP A 158 5.99 -6.79 -5.02
CA ASP A 158 7.17 -5.96 -4.84
C ASP A 158 6.82 -4.49 -5.08
N TRP A 159 7.39 -3.61 -4.26
CA TRP A 159 7.30 -2.17 -4.43
C TRP A 159 8.10 -1.74 -5.67
N VAL A 160 7.47 -1.03 -6.60
CA VAL A 160 8.08 -0.62 -7.88
C VAL A 160 8.49 0.84 -7.86
N ASP A 161 7.53 1.74 -7.62
CA ASP A 161 7.74 3.19 -7.65
C ASP A 161 6.57 3.91 -6.97
N PHE A 162 6.67 5.24 -6.88
CA PHE A 162 5.56 6.10 -6.47
C PHE A 162 5.37 7.25 -7.45
N VAL A 163 4.19 7.85 -7.41
CA VAL A 163 3.82 9.00 -8.24
C VAL A 163 3.28 10.11 -7.34
N ALA A 164 3.78 11.32 -7.55
CA ALA A 164 3.46 12.48 -6.72
C ALA A 164 1.95 12.80 -6.72
N PRO A 165 1.43 13.43 -5.64
CA PRO A 165 0.01 13.70 -5.47
C PRO A 165 -0.65 14.43 -6.65
N GLY A 166 0.02 15.48 -7.17
CA GLY A 166 -0.49 16.31 -8.27
C GLY A 166 -0.44 15.69 -9.66
N GLU A 167 0.29 14.58 -9.82
CA GLU A 167 0.40 13.92 -11.12
C GLU A 167 -0.88 13.15 -11.46
N SER A 168 -1.27 13.23 -12.74
CA SER A 168 -2.45 12.53 -13.25
C SER A 168 -2.34 11.01 -13.08
N PRO A 169 -3.45 10.33 -12.72
CA PRO A 169 -3.55 8.87 -12.82
C PRO A 169 -3.23 8.31 -14.22
N PHE A 170 -3.38 9.12 -15.26
CA PHE A 170 -3.00 8.79 -16.64
C PHE A 170 -1.59 9.26 -17.02
N SER A 171 -0.71 9.56 -16.04
CA SER A 171 0.69 9.87 -16.36
C SER A 171 1.35 8.73 -17.12
N GLU A 172 2.31 9.07 -17.99
CA GLU A 172 3.06 8.09 -18.77
C GLU A 172 3.67 6.99 -17.88
N LYS A 173 4.18 7.37 -16.72
CA LYS A 173 4.74 6.45 -15.72
C LYS A 173 3.75 5.36 -15.31
N ILE A 174 2.51 5.72 -14.97
CA ILE A 174 1.48 4.76 -14.55
C ILE A 174 1.03 3.91 -15.75
N VAL A 175 0.73 4.55 -16.88
CA VAL A 175 0.21 3.83 -18.05
C VAL A 175 1.26 2.87 -18.62
N SER A 176 2.51 3.30 -18.78
CA SER A 176 3.60 2.43 -19.25
C SER A 176 3.84 1.26 -18.29
N TRP A 177 3.81 1.51 -16.98
CA TRP A 177 3.94 0.45 -15.99
C TRP A 177 2.79 -0.57 -16.07
N ILE A 178 1.53 -0.13 -16.23
CA ILE A 178 0.39 -1.05 -16.41
C ILE A 178 0.58 -1.88 -17.67
N GLU A 179 0.95 -1.26 -18.79
CA GLU A 179 1.07 -1.89 -20.10
C GLU A 179 2.37 -2.71 -20.27
N GLY A 180 3.30 -2.65 -19.31
CA GLY A 180 4.57 -3.39 -19.35
C GLY A 180 5.57 -2.87 -20.39
N LYS A 181 5.57 -1.55 -20.62
CA LYS A 181 6.44 -0.83 -21.56
C LYS A 181 7.63 -0.17 -20.89
#